data_0b170ccc9278c143592968ad369e361e
#
_entry.id   0b170ccc9278c143592968ad369e361e
#
_cell.length_a   1.000
_cell.length_b   1.000
_cell.length_c   1.000
_cell.angle_alpha   90.00
_cell.angle_beta   90.00
_cell.angle_gamma   90.00
#
_symmetry.space_group_name_H-M   'P 1'
#
loop_
_entity.id
_entity.type
_entity.pdbx_description
1 polymer ?
#
loop_
_entity_poly.entity_id
_entity_poly.type
_entity_poly.pdbx_seq_one_letter_code
_entity_poly.pdbx_strand_id
1 'polypeptide(L)'
;MKRRLLLFAGVLALAPLAASAAERLHVIEHAVNENTVHVGAGAKGDSLGDMIVFANPVNDATDKTQVGSDNGYCVRVVVGKSWECLWTLKLKDGMITIEGPFYDTGDSVFVITGGTGKYAGAKGQMKLHDRGTKPTSYDFVYELL
;
A
#
# COMPACT_ATOMS: atom_id res chain seq x y z
N MET A 1 58.20 19.19 -39.14
CA MET A 1 57.61 18.27 -38.14
C MET A 1 56.08 18.44 -38.16
N LYS A 2 55.36 17.46 -38.74
CA LYS A 2 53.87 17.51 -38.83
C LYS A 2 53.25 16.72 -37.64
N ARG A 3 52.62 17.42 -36.66
CA ARG A 3 51.89 16.80 -35.56
C ARG A 3 50.53 16.27 -36.07
N ARG A 4 50.34 14.96 -36.03
CA ARG A 4 49.03 14.32 -36.28
C ARG A 4 48.22 14.36 -35.01
N LEU A 5 47.08 15.05 -35.07
CA LEU A 5 46.06 15.08 -34.00
C LEU A 5 45.22 13.82 -34.16
N LEU A 6 45.27 12.91 -33.18
CA LEU A 6 44.41 11.72 -33.09
C LEU A 6 43.14 12.14 -32.37
N LEU A 7 42.04 12.18 -33.08
CA LEU A 7 40.67 12.34 -32.51
C LEU A 7 40.20 10.97 -31.99
N PHE A 8 40.09 10.82 -30.69
CA PHE A 8 39.40 9.69 -30.07
C PHE A 8 37.89 9.96 -30.09
N ALA A 9 37.14 9.26 -30.93
CA ALA A 9 35.68 9.24 -30.89
C ALA A 9 35.28 8.25 -29.80
N GLY A 10 34.83 8.77 -28.64
CA GLY A 10 34.26 7.96 -27.59
C GLY A 10 32.86 7.52 -27.97
N VAL A 11 32.62 6.22 -28.16
CA VAL A 11 31.29 5.63 -28.33
C VAL A 11 30.63 5.51 -26.94
N LEU A 12 29.65 6.36 -26.68
CA LEU A 12 28.83 6.28 -25.48
C LEU A 12 27.83 5.12 -25.67
N ALA A 13 28.11 3.97 -25.07
CA ALA A 13 27.18 2.84 -25.08
C ALA A 13 25.99 3.15 -24.12
N LEU A 14 24.82 3.42 -24.68
CA LEU A 14 23.56 3.42 -23.90
C LEU A 14 23.23 1.97 -23.52
N ALA A 15 23.39 1.63 -22.25
CA ALA A 15 22.86 0.37 -21.72
C ALA A 15 21.33 0.45 -21.72
N PRO A 16 20.60 -0.60 -22.20
CA PRO A 16 19.16 -0.63 -22.11
C PRO A 16 18.76 -0.66 -20.62
N LEU A 17 17.87 0.28 -20.21
CA LEU A 17 17.18 0.13 -18.93
C LEU A 17 16.30 -1.12 -19.03
N ALA A 18 16.66 -2.17 -18.33
CA ALA A 18 15.79 -3.32 -18.15
C ALA A 18 14.56 -2.84 -17.38
N ALA A 19 13.38 -2.86 -18.03
CA ALA A 19 12.13 -2.67 -17.34
C ALA A 19 11.99 -3.81 -16.33
N SER A 20 11.96 -3.47 -15.01
CA SER A 20 11.64 -4.44 -13.97
C SER A 20 10.24 -4.96 -14.24
N ALA A 21 10.08 -6.28 -14.30
CA ALA A 21 8.75 -6.88 -14.34
C ALA A 21 7.99 -6.48 -13.07
N ALA A 22 6.74 -6.03 -13.22
CA ALA A 22 5.91 -5.68 -12.08
C ALA A 22 5.76 -6.88 -11.13
N GLU A 23 6.21 -6.74 -9.88
CA GLU A 23 6.03 -7.78 -8.85
C GLU A 23 4.64 -7.64 -8.25
N ARG A 24 3.88 -8.75 -8.20
CA ARG A 24 2.56 -8.78 -7.57
C ARG A 24 2.63 -9.50 -6.23
N LEU A 25 2.19 -8.83 -5.17
CA LEU A 25 2.03 -9.40 -3.85
C LEU A 25 0.56 -9.41 -3.49
N HIS A 26 -0.01 -10.59 -3.17
CA HIS A 26 -1.38 -10.74 -2.71
C HIS A 26 -1.38 -11.26 -1.27
N VAL A 27 -2.04 -10.54 -0.38
CA VAL A 27 -2.23 -10.89 1.02
C VAL A 27 -3.68 -10.62 1.43
N ILE A 28 -4.14 -11.27 2.50
CA ILE A 28 -5.49 -11.15 3.02
C ILE A 28 -5.43 -10.60 4.44
N GLU A 29 -6.02 -9.44 4.63
CA GLU A 29 -6.19 -8.83 5.94
C GLU A 29 -7.44 -9.38 6.64
N HIS A 30 -7.33 -9.61 7.95
CA HIS A 30 -8.46 -9.90 8.82
C HIS A 30 -8.69 -8.73 9.77
N ALA A 31 -9.76 -7.97 9.55
CA ALA A 31 -10.12 -6.77 10.32
C ALA A 31 -10.69 -7.16 11.69
N VAL A 32 -9.81 -7.57 12.61
CA VAL A 32 -10.18 -8.04 13.95
C VAL A 32 -9.75 -7.11 15.08
N ASN A 33 -8.88 -6.14 14.79
CA ASN A 33 -8.36 -5.16 15.75
C ASN A 33 -8.53 -3.74 15.20
N GLU A 34 -9.77 -3.30 15.10
CA GLU A 34 -10.14 -1.95 14.67
C GLU A 34 -10.85 -1.20 15.78
N ASN A 35 -10.58 0.10 15.89
CA ASN A 35 -11.27 1.01 16.79
C ASN A 35 -11.64 2.29 16.06
N THR A 36 -12.90 2.68 16.15
CA THR A 36 -13.36 4.00 15.68
C THR A 36 -13.26 5.01 16.80
N VAL A 37 -12.55 6.10 16.55
CA VAL A 37 -12.46 7.26 17.45
C VAL A 37 -13.33 8.36 16.87
N HIS A 38 -14.39 8.71 17.58
CA HIS A 38 -15.29 9.79 17.18
C HIS A 38 -14.74 11.14 17.61
N VAL A 39 -14.68 12.11 16.70
CA VAL A 39 -14.33 13.49 17.01
C VAL A 39 -15.60 14.33 17.20
N GLY A 40 -15.61 15.14 18.24
CA GLY A 40 -16.74 15.98 18.60
C GLY A 40 -17.51 15.51 19.84
N ALA A 41 -17.78 16.44 20.74
CA ALA A 41 -18.51 16.19 21.98
C ALA A 41 -19.93 15.73 21.67
N GLY A 42 -20.25 14.49 22.00
CA GLY A 42 -21.57 13.91 21.82
C GLY A 42 -21.91 13.43 20.40
N ALA A 43 -20.92 13.38 19.51
CA ALA A 43 -21.12 12.81 18.17
C ALA A 43 -21.58 11.34 18.28
N LYS A 44 -22.75 11.05 17.72
CA LYS A 44 -23.24 9.70 17.53
C LYS A 44 -23.28 9.42 16.04
N GLY A 45 -22.59 8.36 15.63
CA GLY A 45 -22.55 7.95 14.24
C GLY A 45 -21.38 8.58 13.47
N ASP A 46 -21.42 8.46 12.15
CA ASP A 46 -20.38 8.84 11.23
C ASP A 46 -20.23 10.36 11.10
N SER A 47 -19.06 10.89 11.33
CA SER A 47 -18.78 12.33 11.35
C SER A 47 -17.47 12.66 10.64
N LEU A 48 -17.40 13.84 10.03
CA LEU A 48 -16.16 14.36 9.45
C LEU A 48 -15.06 14.41 10.52
N GLY A 49 -13.90 13.85 10.19
CA GLY A 49 -12.75 13.79 11.08
C GLY A 49 -12.73 12.58 12.02
N ASP A 50 -13.76 11.75 12.05
CA ASP A 50 -13.71 10.47 12.76
C ASP A 50 -12.50 9.66 12.27
N MET A 51 -11.91 8.86 13.15
CA MET A 51 -10.74 8.06 12.82
C MET A 51 -11.03 6.57 13.03
N ILE A 52 -10.59 5.76 12.09
CA ILE A 52 -10.38 4.33 12.32
C ILE A 52 -8.89 4.14 12.59
N VAL A 53 -8.54 3.46 13.68
CA VAL A 53 -7.18 3.03 13.99
C VAL A 53 -7.15 1.51 14.09
N PHE A 54 -6.14 0.88 13.48
CA PHE A 54 -6.12 -0.58 13.38
C PHE A 54 -4.70 -1.15 13.41
N ALA A 55 -4.63 -2.42 13.83
CA ALA A 55 -3.45 -3.27 13.75
C ALA A 55 -3.90 -4.71 13.56
N ASN A 56 -3.95 -5.16 12.32
CA ASN A 56 -4.58 -6.41 11.92
C ASN A 56 -3.56 -7.48 11.48
N PRO A 57 -3.86 -8.77 11.67
CA PRO A 57 -3.08 -9.85 11.07
C PRO A 57 -3.34 -9.92 9.56
N VAL A 58 -2.28 -10.31 8.84
CA VAL A 58 -2.32 -10.48 7.39
C VAL A 58 -1.85 -11.89 7.04
N ASN A 59 -2.69 -12.61 6.30
CA ASN A 59 -2.43 -13.96 5.83
C ASN A 59 -1.91 -13.97 4.38
N ASP A 60 -1.36 -15.11 3.96
CA ASP A 60 -1.00 -15.36 2.57
C ASP A 60 -2.23 -15.40 1.65
N ALA A 61 -2.02 -15.41 0.32
CA ALA A 61 -3.08 -15.43 -0.69
C ALA A 61 -4.00 -16.66 -0.61
N THR A 62 -3.62 -17.72 0.12
CA THR A 62 -4.45 -18.90 0.36
C THR A 62 -5.28 -18.80 1.64
N ASP A 63 -5.12 -17.73 2.40
CA ASP A 63 -5.74 -17.45 3.70
C ASP A 63 -5.47 -18.50 4.78
N LYS A 64 -4.34 -19.19 4.69
CA LYS A 64 -4.01 -20.30 5.62
C LYS A 64 -2.90 -19.97 6.60
N THR A 65 -1.99 -19.07 6.24
CA THR A 65 -0.80 -18.79 7.02
C THR A 65 -0.65 -17.30 7.25
N GLN A 66 -0.55 -16.89 8.51
CA GLN A 66 -0.22 -15.50 8.82
C GLN A 66 1.21 -15.22 8.37
N VAL A 67 1.37 -14.23 7.48
CA VAL A 67 2.66 -13.82 6.91
C VAL A 67 3.12 -12.46 7.39
N GLY A 68 2.25 -11.72 8.07
CA GLY A 68 2.56 -10.39 8.57
C GLY A 68 1.44 -9.74 9.35
N SER A 69 1.48 -8.45 9.42
CA SER A 69 0.44 -7.58 9.96
C SER A 69 0.44 -6.26 9.22
N ASP A 70 -0.67 -5.56 9.28
CA ASP A 70 -0.70 -4.15 8.93
C ASP A 70 -1.12 -3.30 10.12
N ASN A 71 -0.77 -2.04 10.08
CA ASN A 71 -1.26 -1.07 11.05
C ASN A 71 -1.26 0.33 10.45
N GLY A 72 -2.26 1.08 10.82
CA GLY A 72 -2.45 2.42 10.32
C GLY A 72 -3.70 3.09 10.87
N TYR A 73 -4.13 4.06 10.12
CA TYR A 73 -5.33 4.81 10.43
C TYR A 73 -6.01 5.35 9.17
N CYS A 74 -7.29 5.64 9.30
CA CYS A 74 -8.10 6.37 8.33
C CYS A 74 -8.78 7.54 8.99
N VAL A 75 -8.98 8.63 8.26
CA VAL A 75 -9.75 9.79 8.68
C VAL A 75 -10.96 9.94 7.77
N ARG A 76 -12.15 10.12 8.35
CA ARG A 76 -13.38 10.35 7.59
C ARG A 76 -13.32 11.71 6.89
N VAL A 77 -13.22 11.71 5.58
CA VAL A 77 -13.15 12.94 4.77
C VAL A 77 -14.46 13.25 4.03
N VAL A 78 -15.27 12.21 3.73
CA VAL A 78 -16.62 12.37 3.17
C VAL A 78 -17.57 11.43 3.88
N VAL A 79 -18.43 11.98 4.72
CA VAL A 79 -19.41 11.22 5.54
C VAL A 79 -20.27 10.31 4.66
N GLY A 80 -20.33 9.02 5.01
CA GLY A 80 -21.08 7.99 4.29
C GLY A 80 -20.54 7.65 2.91
N LYS A 81 -19.26 8.01 2.59
CA LYS A 81 -18.67 7.71 1.28
C LYS A 81 -17.23 7.24 1.35
N SER A 82 -16.34 7.99 2.01
CA SER A 82 -14.91 7.65 1.98
C SER A 82 -14.14 8.17 3.19
N TRP A 83 -13.05 7.47 3.42
CA TRP A 83 -11.99 7.81 4.35
C TRP A 83 -10.71 8.10 3.57
N GLU A 84 -9.80 8.85 4.15
CA GLU A 84 -8.40 8.97 3.69
C GLU A 84 -7.54 8.17 4.64
N CYS A 85 -6.77 7.21 4.11
CA CYS A 85 -6.06 6.24 4.91
C CYS A 85 -4.56 6.26 4.64
N LEU A 86 -3.80 5.92 5.68
CA LEU A 86 -2.39 5.60 5.62
C LEU A 86 -2.12 4.38 6.49
N TRP A 87 -1.46 3.34 5.91
CA TRP A 87 -0.99 2.20 6.71
C TRP A 87 0.29 1.57 6.19
N THR A 88 0.86 0.72 7.03
CA THR A 88 2.08 -0.03 6.74
C THR A 88 1.79 -1.53 6.82
N LEU A 89 1.97 -2.23 5.70
CA LEU A 89 2.09 -3.68 5.66
C LEU A 89 3.49 -4.06 6.16
N LYS A 90 3.55 -4.92 7.18
CA LYS A 90 4.79 -5.45 7.78
C LYS A 90 4.91 -6.93 7.46
N LEU A 91 5.95 -7.28 6.72
CA LEU A 91 6.30 -8.65 6.36
C LEU A 91 7.68 -8.99 6.93
N LYS A 92 8.05 -10.28 6.90
CA LYS A 92 9.35 -10.76 7.39
C LYS A 92 10.54 -10.03 6.75
N ASP A 93 10.46 -9.75 5.44
CA ASP A 93 11.59 -9.26 4.65
C ASP A 93 11.57 -7.73 4.45
N GLY A 94 10.58 -7.03 5.00
CA GLY A 94 10.46 -5.57 4.89
C GLY A 94 9.03 -5.07 5.03
N MET A 95 8.85 -3.78 4.82
CA MET A 95 7.57 -3.10 4.96
C MET A 95 7.20 -2.36 3.67
N ILE A 96 5.89 -2.20 3.45
CA ILE A 96 5.33 -1.36 2.36
C ILE A 96 4.36 -0.38 3.00
N THR A 97 4.49 0.91 2.67
CA THR A 97 3.53 1.94 3.06
C THR A 97 2.62 2.31 1.90
N ILE A 98 1.35 2.54 2.22
CA ILE A 98 0.35 2.96 1.25
C ILE A 98 -0.46 4.15 1.79
N GLU A 99 -1.04 4.93 0.88
CA GLU A 99 -1.90 6.07 1.18
C GLU A 99 -2.98 6.21 0.10
N GLY A 100 -4.16 6.67 0.50
CA GLY A 100 -5.24 6.96 -0.42
C GLY A 100 -6.64 6.71 0.13
N PRO A 101 -7.67 6.86 -0.73
CA PRO A 101 -9.06 6.74 -0.31
C PRO A 101 -9.48 5.29 -0.07
N PHE A 102 -10.17 5.07 1.06
CA PHE A 102 -10.96 3.87 1.35
C PHE A 102 -12.44 4.22 1.20
N TYR A 103 -13.14 3.54 0.30
CA TYR A 103 -14.54 3.78 0.03
C TYR A 103 -15.44 2.87 0.89
N ASP A 104 -16.56 3.40 1.38
CA ASP A 104 -17.54 2.64 2.15
C ASP A 104 -18.21 1.52 1.32
N THR A 105 -18.17 1.64 0.00
CA THR A 105 -18.71 0.65 -0.94
C THR A 105 -17.82 0.50 -2.16
N GLY A 106 -17.64 -0.75 -2.61
CA GLY A 106 -16.81 -1.08 -3.76
C GLY A 106 -15.31 -1.15 -3.44
N ASP A 107 -14.52 -1.33 -4.48
CA ASP A 107 -13.07 -1.48 -4.36
C ASP A 107 -12.39 -0.12 -4.15
N SER A 108 -11.24 -0.15 -3.52
CA SER A 108 -10.39 1.02 -3.31
C SER A 108 -9.00 0.80 -3.92
N VAL A 109 -8.38 1.88 -4.39
CA VAL A 109 -7.02 1.85 -4.93
C VAL A 109 -6.17 2.86 -4.19
N PHE A 110 -5.03 2.40 -3.69
CA PHE A 110 -4.07 3.18 -2.91
C PHE A 110 -2.77 3.31 -3.67
N VAL A 111 -2.05 4.41 -3.46
CA VAL A 111 -0.68 4.56 -3.93
C VAL A 111 0.30 3.90 -2.98
N ILE A 112 1.31 3.20 -3.49
CA ILE A 112 2.45 2.74 -2.70
C ILE A 112 3.41 3.91 -2.56
N THR A 113 3.56 4.42 -1.31
CA THR A 113 4.36 5.61 -1.02
C THR A 113 5.80 5.29 -0.64
N GLY A 114 6.10 4.02 -0.37
CA GLY A 114 7.46 3.58 -0.06
C GLY A 114 7.52 2.21 0.56
N GLY A 115 8.73 1.84 0.99
CA GLY A 115 8.97 0.58 1.68
C GLY A 115 10.36 0.49 2.26
N THR A 116 10.62 -0.59 3.00
CA THR A 116 11.92 -0.91 3.61
C THR A 116 12.32 -2.35 3.34
N GLY A 117 13.58 -2.71 3.64
CA GLY A 117 14.09 -4.07 3.43
C GLY A 117 14.01 -4.48 1.96
N LYS A 118 13.43 -5.64 1.66
CA LYS A 118 13.19 -6.11 0.29
C LYS A 118 12.42 -5.09 -0.56
N TYR A 119 11.56 -4.29 0.07
CA TYR A 119 10.68 -3.31 -0.57
C TYR A 119 11.23 -1.88 -0.58
N ALA A 120 12.52 -1.69 -0.30
CA ALA A 120 13.14 -0.35 -0.34
C ALA A 120 12.96 0.28 -1.72
N GLY A 121 12.41 1.51 -1.76
CA GLY A 121 12.10 2.20 -3.00
C GLY A 121 10.83 1.72 -3.72
N ALA A 122 10.00 0.90 -3.05
CA ALA A 122 8.73 0.42 -3.61
C ALA A 122 7.84 1.59 -4.04
N LYS A 123 7.20 1.42 -5.18
CA LYS A 123 6.20 2.32 -5.76
C LYS A 123 5.23 1.49 -6.60
N GLY A 124 4.08 2.07 -6.93
CA GLY A 124 3.02 1.38 -7.65
C GLY A 124 1.68 1.61 -6.98
N GLN A 125 0.81 0.61 -6.99
CA GLN A 125 -0.51 0.71 -6.39
C GLN A 125 -0.88 -0.56 -5.61
N MET A 126 -1.84 -0.42 -4.70
CA MET A 126 -2.48 -1.53 -4.01
C MET A 126 -3.99 -1.44 -4.23
N LYS A 127 -4.60 -2.56 -4.60
CA LYS A 127 -6.05 -2.72 -4.73
C LYS A 127 -6.59 -3.44 -3.52
N LEU A 128 -7.63 -2.87 -2.93
CA LEU A 128 -8.38 -3.43 -1.82
C LEU A 128 -9.75 -3.87 -2.32
N HIS A 129 -10.14 -5.11 -2.00
CA HIS A 129 -11.45 -5.66 -2.27
C HIS A 129 -12.03 -6.27 -0.99
N ASP A 130 -13.25 -5.87 -0.61
CA ASP A 130 -13.99 -6.47 0.50
C ASP A 130 -14.50 -7.86 0.10
N ARG A 131 -14.11 -8.88 0.83
CA ARG A 131 -14.49 -10.28 0.58
C ARG A 131 -15.92 -10.62 1.05
N GLY A 132 -16.59 -9.68 1.71
CA GLY A 132 -17.95 -9.87 2.23
C GLY A 132 -18.06 -10.95 3.32
N THR A 133 -16.96 -11.23 4.03
CA THR A 133 -16.90 -12.26 5.08
C THR A 133 -17.30 -11.72 6.45
N LYS A 134 -17.53 -12.63 7.41
CA LYS A 134 -17.69 -12.29 8.84
C LYS A 134 -16.86 -13.26 9.67
N PRO A 135 -15.86 -12.80 10.46
CA PRO A 135 -15.42 -11.39 10.56
C PRO A 135 -14.93 -10.83 9.21
N THR A 136 -14.96 -9.53 9.08
CA THR A 136 -14.57 -8.83 7.85
C THR A 136 -13.13 -9.16 7.45
N SER A 137 -12.91 -9.41 6.17
CA SER A 137 -11.59 -9.58 5.60
C SER A 137 -11.50 -8.95 4.21
N TYR A 138 -10.30 -8.54 3.84
CA TYR A 138 -10.01 -7.84 2.60
C TYR A 138 -8.90 -8.51 1.82
N ASP A 139 -9.05 -8.59 0.50
CA ASP A 139 -7.95 -8.87 -0.41
C ASP A 139 -7.13 -7.60 -0.63
N PHE A 140 -5.83 -7.64 -0.34
CA PHE A 140 -4.86 -6.59 -0.67
C PHE A 140 -3.93 -7.08 -1.76
N VAL A 141 -4.02 -6.48 -2.94
CA VAL A 141 -3.20 -6.81 -4.10
C VAL A 141 -2.26 -5.66 -4.43
N TYR A 142 -1.00 -5.81 -4.05
CA TYR A 142 0.08 -4.87 -4.35
C TYR A 142 0.64 -5.14 -5.74
N GLU A 143 0.70 -4.12 -6.58
CA GLU A 143 1.32 -4.11 -7.90
C GLU A 143 2.54 -3.18 -7.84
N LEU A 144 3.73 -3.79 -7.65
CA LEU A 144 5.01 -3.08 -7.48
C LEU A 144 5.68 -2.85 -8.85
N LEU A 145 6.19 -1.63 -9.08
CA LEU A 145 6.86 -1.20 -10.33
C LEU A 145 8.37 -1.20 -10.21
#